data_4bfa4bad06cc9f3074d3dff48f518e89
#
_entry.id   4bfa4bad06cc9f3074d3dff48f518e89
#
_cell.length_a   1.000
_cell.length_b   1.000
_cell.length_c   1.000
_cell.angle_alpha   90.00
_cell.angle_beta   90.00
_cell.angle_gamma   90.00
#
_symmetry.space_group_name_H-M   'P 1'
#
loop_
_entity.id
_entity.type
_entity.pdbx_description
1 polymer ?
#
loop_
_entity_poly.entity_id
_entity_poly.type
_entity_poly.pdbx_seq_one_letter_code
_entity_poly.pdbx_strand_id
1 'polypeptide(L)'
;TDHVSPWALFDLMPHVYTVSSQFGFEALLAGCKVTCFGMPFYAGWGLTDDRVAKPARRSRTRTATELAAAVYLRYCRYFDAWFREPVDAATAIDQLAFLRRSYLSNATPVAGYRIARWKQRAVSAMLDGPAGPPIFHRSLDATLTDARTRRAAVAAWGMDAVKLRPRIEAEGISCMAIEDGFLRSVGLGAAFVQPASLVFDRQGLYFDPTRPSDVETILAEDSFTADELQRAASLRHRIVEARVTKYNITGNAVPLGLPAGRASVLVPGQVADDWAVLVGRPRSFPAGENVNAILLQRAKARHPAETVIFKPHPDVEQLGRAGALDEAWLQRHADVVARNTPIDHLLHIVGHVETYSSLAGFEALLRGIPVSVHGLPFYAGWGLTEDAADTPRRGRKRTLDELVAAALIRYPRYWDSISGLACPPEVALRRIAEARGGPRRKSGIVGVIMGRGVIMARRLLRSAKGIRR
;
A
#
# COMPACT_ATOMS: atom_id res chain seq x y z
N THR A 1 -12.15 37.53 2.55
CA THR A 1 -12.77 36.69 3.59
C THR A 1 -11.93 35.43 3.71
N ASP A 2 -11.30 35.28 4.87
CA ASP A 2 -10.48 34.09 5.15
C ASP A 2 -11.37 32.86 5.15
N HIS A 3 -10.80 31.72 4.72
CA HIS A 3 -11.48 30.40 4.72
C HIS A 3 -11.64 29.92 6.16
N VAL A 4 -12.63 30.39 6.88
CA VAL A 4 -12.97 29.95 8.23
C VAL A 4 -13.98 28.80 8.14
N SER A 5 -13.72 27.73 8.90
CA SER A 5 -14.68 26.62 9.01
C SER A 5 -16.00 27.12 9.61
N PRO A 6 -17.18 26.82 9.02
CA PRO A 6 -18.47 27.14 9.62
C PRO A 6 -18.60 26.64 11.08
N TRP A 7 -18.12 25.46 11.37
CA TRP A 7 -18.16 24.87 12.71
C TRP A 7 -17.39 25.65 13.75
N ALA A 8 -16.22 26.23 13.39
CA ALA A 8 -15.47 27.11 14.27
C ALA A 8 -16.20 28.43 14.56
N LEU A 9 -17.04 28.88 13.64
CA LEU A 9 -17.91 30.06 13.85
C LEU A 9 -19.07 29.72 14.79
N PHE A 10 -19.66 28.53 14.67
CA PHE A 10 -20.75 28.11 15.55
C PHE A 10 -20.32 27.97 17.01
N ASP A 11 -19.07 27.55 17.27
CA ASP A 11 -18.51 27.52 18.61
C ASP A 11 -18.41 28.90 19.26
N LEU A 12 -18.26 29.96 18.45
CA LEU A 12 -18.08 31.34 18.90
C LEU A 12 -19.38 32.13 18.90
N MET A 13 -20.35 31.76 18.05
CA MET A 13 -21.56 32.53 17.81
C MET A 13 -22.81 31.72 18.06
N PRO A 14 -23.49 31.93 19.20
CA PRO A 14 -24.68 31.13 19.58
C PRO A 14 -25.93 31.46 18.76
N HIS A 15 -25.90 32.51 17.91
CA HIS A 15 -27.04 32.96 17.14
C HIS A 15 -26.65 33.30 15.71
N VAL A 16 -27.38 32.77 14.75
CA VAL A 16 -27.18 32.97 13.31
C VAL A 16 -28.40 33.61 12.68
N TYR A 17 -28.17 34.65 11.90
CA TYR A 17 -29.16 35.33 11.09
C TYR A 17 -28.98 35.00 9.62
N THR A 18 -30.03 34.57 8.95
CA THR A 18 -29.94 34.15 7.54
C THR A 18 -31.25 34.43 6.80
N VAL A 19 -31.15 34.60 5.49
CA VAL A 19 -32.37 34.65 4.64
C VAL A 19 -32.81 33.21 4.35
N SER A 20 -31.97 32.39 3.63
CA SER A 20 -32.33 31.04 3.23
C SER A 20 -31.08 30.13 3.04
N SER A 21 -29.95 30.57 3.56
CA SER A 21 -28.69 29.81 3.42
C SER A 21 -28.73 28.47 4.14
N GLN A 22 -28.11 27.44 3.55
CA GLN A 22 -27.90 26.16 4.20
C GLN A 22 -27.06 26.26 5.48
N PHE A 23 -26.26 27.33 5.61
CA PHE A 23 -25.52 27.64 6.84
C PHE A 23 -26.43 27.70 8.08
N GLY A 24 -27.70 28.18 7.93
CA GLY A 24 -28.67 28.14 9.00
C GLY A 24 -29.09 26.70 9.42
N PHE A 25 -29.12 25.74 8.49
CA PHE A 25 -29.36 24.35 8.84
C PHE A 25 -28.17 23.75 9.58
N GLU A 26 -26.97 24.03 9.14
CA GLU A 26 -25.73 23.59 9.82
C GLU A 26 -25.66 24.19 11.24
N ALA A 27 -26.03 25.43 11.41
CA ALA A 27 -26.12 26.11 12.69
C ALA A 27 -27.15 25.45 13.64
N LEU A 28 -28.33 25.03 13.13
CA LEU A 28 -29.31 24.26 13.92
C LEU A 28 -28.73 22.92 14.39
N LEU A 29 -27.96 22.24 13.55
CA LEU A 29 -27.30 20.98 13.91
C LEU A 29 -26.19 21.17 14.95
N ALA A 30 -25.56 22.35 14.95
CA ALA A 30 -24.58 22.76 15.94
C ALA A 30 -25.21 23.26 17.27
N GLY A 31 -26.54 23.34 17.33
CA GLY A 31 -27.28 23.82 18.52
C GLY A 31 -27.41 25.34 18.63
N CYS A 32 -27.05 26.09 17.60
CA CYS A 32 -27.21 27.54 17.56
C CYS A 32 -28.69 27.96 17.39
N LYS A 33 -29.06 29.14 17.92
CA LYS A 33 -30.31 29.79 17.56
C LYS A 33 -30.25 30.34 16.15
N VAL A 34 -31.32 30.17 15.38
CA VAL A 34 -31.35 30.64 13.99
C VAL A 34 -32.59 31.49 13.74
N THR A 35 -32.37 32.74 13.27
CA THR A 35 -33.42 33.61 12.79
C THR A 35 -33.42 33.63 11.26
N CYS A 36 -34.57 33.31 10.65
CA CYS A 36 -34.76 33.25 9.21
C CYS A 36 -35.60 34.43 8.70
N PHE A 37 -35.07 35.20 7.76
CA PHE A 37 -35.78 36.24 7.03
C PHE A 37 -36.41 35.75 5.72
N GLY A 38 -36.16 34.47 5.36
CA GLY A 38 -36.82 33.73 4.30
C GLY A 38 -37.44 32.44 4.84
N MET A 39 -37.86 31.55 3.92
CA MET A 39 -38.53 30.29 4.30
C MET A 39 -37.76 29.08 3.71
N PRO A 40 -36.50 28.84 4.13
CA PRO A 40 -35.74 27.65 3.70
C PRO A 40 -36.41 26.37 4.15
N PHE A 41 -35.88 25.23 3.71
CA PHE A 41 -36.46 23.90 4.00
C PHE A 41 -36.53 23.58 5.50
N TYR A 42 -35.64 24.16 6.30
CA TYR A 42 -35.52 23.91 7.74
C TYR A 42 -36.33 24.89 8.59
N ALA A 43 -36.86 26.00 8.01
CA ALA A 43 -37.71 26.97 8.70
C ALA A 43 -39.20 26.54 8.73
N GLY A 44 -39.99 27.09 9.63
CA GLY A 44 -41.42 26.80 9.77
C GLY A 44 -41.77 25.53 10.50
N TRP A 45 -40.79 24.88 11.14
CA TRP A 45 -41.00 23.64 11.91
C TRP A 45 -40.84 23.83 13.41
N GLY A 46 -40.77 25.09 13.88
CA GLY A 46 -40.60 25.42 15.31
C GLY A 46 -39.16 25.34 15.82
N LEU A 47 -38.19 25.26 14.90
CA LEU A 47 -36.74 25.22 15.20
C LEU A 47 -36.05 26.55 15.03
N THR A 48 -36.67 27.46 14.27
CA THR A 48 -36.16 28.78 13.88
C THR A 48 -37.08 29.90 14.34
N ASP A 49 -36.54 31.11 14.53
CA ASP A 49 -37.29 32.34 14.68
C ASP A 49 -37.59 32.89 13.25
N ASP A 50 -38.78 32.60 12.76
CA ASP A 50 -39.19 32.90 11.38
C ASP A 50 -39.78 34.30 11.27
N ARG A 51 -39.17 35.16 10.43
CA ARG A 51 -39.62 36.55 10.16
C ARG A 51 -40.62 36.64 9.01
N VAL A 52 -40.92 35.53 8.37
CA VAL A 52 -41.95 35.40 7.33
C VAL A 52 -42.97 34.34 7.69
N ALA A 53 -44.19 34.48 7.16
CA ALA A 53 -45.26 33.54 7.43
C ALA A 53 -44.93 32.14 6.93
N LYS A 54 -45.06 31.12 7.80
CA LYS A 54 -44.85 29.75 7.42
C LYS A 54 -45.94 29.20 6.49
N PRO A 55 -45.62 28.40 5.51
CA PRO A 55 -46.60 27.73 4.66
C PRO A 55 -47.55 26.86 5.48
N ALA A 56 -48.85 26.82 5.14
CA ALA A 56 -49.87 26.02 5.83
C ALA A 56 -49.50 24.51 5.91
N ARG A 57 -48.80 23.97 4.90
CA ARG A 57 -48.32 22.60 4.86
C ARG A 57 -47.29 22.23 5.94
N ARG A 58 -46.61 23.20 6.55
CA ARG A 58 -45.65 23.06 7.64
C ARG A 58 -46.33 23.17 9.01
N SER A 59 -47.37 22.37 9.24
CA SER A 59 -48.25 22.51 10.40
C SER A 59 -47.66 21.83 11.67
N ARG A 60 -46.66 20.99 11.55
CA ARG A 60 -46.08 20.22 12.67
C ARG A 60 -44.83 20.85 13.20
N THR A 61 -44.62 20.81 14.51
CA THR A 61 -43.28 21.07 15.13
C THR A 61 -42.43 19.85 15.01
N ARG A 62 -41.13 20.04 14.77
CA ARG A 62 -40.12 19.00 14.64
C ARG A 62 -38.94 19.26 15.55
N THR A 63 -38.17 18.23 15.87
CA THR A 63 -36.86 18.36 16.49
C THR A 63 -35.75 18.48 15.45
N ALA A 64 -34.60 19.01 15.84
CA ALA A 64 -33.41 19.08 14.95
C ALA A 64 -33.01 17.67 14.45
N THR A 65 -33.09 16.66 15.31
CA THR A 65 -32.82 15.24 14.96
C THR A 65 -33.80 14.71 13.92
N GLU A 66 -35.11 14.98 14.06
CA GLU A 66 -36.11 14.57 13.05
C GLU A 66 -35.87 15.25 11.71
N LEU A 67 -35.50 16.53 11.74
CA LEU A 67 -35.18 17.28 10.52
C LEU A 67 -33.92 16.73 9.86
N ALA A 68 -32.86 16.48 10.62
CA ALA A 68 -31.64 15.84 10.14
C ALA A 68 -31.90 14.44 9.53
N ALA A 69 -32.69 13.62 10.21
CA ALA A 69 -33.09 12.30 9.71
C ALA A 69 -33.90 12.39 8.41
N ALA A 70 -34.82 13.34 8.32
CA ALA A 70 -35.60 13.58 7.09
C ALA A 70 -34.69 13.96 5.91
N VAL A 71 -33.74 14.86 6.13
CA VAL A 71 -32.83 15.36 5.10
C VAL A 71 -31.79 14.32 4.73
N TYR A 72 -31.00 13.87 5.71
CA TYR A 72 -29.83 13.03 5.43
C TYR A 72 -30.16 11.55 5.24
N LEU A 73 -31.18 11.00 5.94
CA LEU A 73 -31.44 9.55 5.85
C LEU A 73 -32.59 9.19 4.90
N ARG A 74 -33.52 10.14 4.62
CA ARG A 74 -34.68 9.84 3.77
C ARG A 74 -34.71 10.56 2.44
N TYR A 75 -34.28 11.82 2.40
CA TYR A 75 -34.35 12.65 1.21
C TYR A 75 -33.12 12.48 0.31
N CYS A 76 -31.91 12.52 0.90
CA CYS A 76 -30.66 12.37 0.14
C CYS A 76 -30.42 10.93 -0.32
N ARG A 77 -29.71 10.79 -1.43
CA ARG A 77 -29.20 9.52 -1.94
C ARG A 77 -27.69 9.62 -2.00
N TYR A 78 -27.00 8.55 -1.55
CA TYR A 78 -25.55 8.50 -1.48
C TYR A 78 -25.01 7.40 -2.37
N PHE A 79 -23.83 7.63 -2.92
CA PHE A 79 -23.12 6.68 -3.75
C PHE A 79 -21.69 6.53 -3.26
N ASP A 80 -21.19 5.31 -3.31
CA ASP A 80 -19.80 4.99 -3.03
C ASP A 80 -18.85 5.78 -3.93
N ALA A 81 -17.81 6.37 -3.35
CA ALA A 81 -16.88 7.26 -4.04
C ALA A 81 -16.06 6.53 -5.14
N TRP A 82 -15.86 5.23 -4.99
CA TRP A 82 -15.00 4.41 -5.87
C TRP A 82 -15.79 3.53 -6.82
N PHE A 83 -16.86 2.89 -6.34
CA PHE A 83 -17.65 1.92 -7.12
C PHE A 83 -18.95 2.51 -7.67
N ARG A 84 -19.36 3.69 -7.18
CA ARG A 84 -20.63 4.36 -7.54
C ARG A 84 -21.87 3.50 -7.26
N GLU A 85 -21.76 2.58 -6.32
CA GLU A 85 -22.85 1.79 -5.80
C GLU A 85 -23.65 2.62 -4.77
N PRO A 86 -24.99 2.43 -4.62
CA PRO A 86 -25.74 3.07 -3.56
C PRO A 86 -25.20 2.68 -2.18
N VAL A 87 -25.05 3.66 -1.29
CA VAL A 87 -24.63 3.45 0.10
C VAL A 87 -25.50 4.25 1.05
N ASP A 88 -25.41 3.98 2.35
CA ASP A 88 -26.05 4.78 3.38
C ASP A 88 -25.28 6.07 3.71
N ALA A 89 -25.90 6.95 4.49
CA ALA A 89 -25.30 8.22 4.88
C ALA A 89 -24.03 8.04 5.73
N ALA A 90 -24.00 7.07 6.63
CA ALA A 90 -22.85 6.80 7.51
C ALA A 90 -21.63 6.40 6.67
N THR A 91 -21.80 5.45 5.77
CA THR A 91 -20.74 5.03 4.82
C THR A 91 -20.24 6.20 3.99
N ALA A 92 -21.13 7.06 3.47
CA ALA A 92 -20.73 8.24 2.69
C ALA A 92 -19.91 9.24 3.53
N ILE A 93 -20.31 9.46 4.79
CA ILE A 93 -19.56 10.33 5.72
C ILE A 93 -18.17 9.75 6.00
N ASP A 94 -18.06 8.46 6.27
CA ASP A 94 -16.77 7.80 6.53
C ASP A 94 -15.84 7.90 5.33
N GLN A 95 -16.36 7.73 4.12
CA GLN A 95 -15.60 7.88 2.87
C GLN A 95 -15.13 9.32 2.66
N LEU A 96 -16.00 10.30 2.87
CA LEU A 96 -15.64 11.72 2.79
C LEU A 96 -14.62 12.09 3.86
N ALA A 97 -14.77 11.59 5.08
CA ALA A 97 -13.79 11.80 6.15
C ALA A 97 -12.43 11.19 5.82
N PHE A 98 -12.41 9.99 5.22
CA PHE A 98 -11.18 9.38 4.73
C PHE A 98 -10.51 10.22 3.64
N LEU A 99 -11.25 10.64 2.61
CA LEU A 99 -10.72 11.45 1.51
C LEU A 99 -10.19 12.80 2.02
N ARG A 100 -10.92 13.44 2.94
CA ARG A 100 -10.49 14.70 3.58
C ARG A 100 -9.20 14.50 4.38
N ARG A 101 -9.09 13.46 5.22
CA ARG A 101 -7.87 13.17 5.98
C ARG A 101 -6.70 12.88 5.04
N SER A 102 -6.91 12.08 4.00
CA SER A 102 -5.88 11.79 3.00
C SER A 102 -5.38 13.05 2.31
N TYR A 103 -6.29 13.93 1.87
CA TYR A 103 -5.95 15.21 1.25
C TYR A 103 -5.18 16.13 2.21
N LEU A 104 -5.67 16.32 3.44
CA LEU A 104 -5.04 17.22 4.42
C LEU A 104 -3.69 16.70 4.93
N SER A 105 -3.44 15.38 4.91
CA SER A 105 -2.14 14.80 5.28
C SER A 105 -1.01 15.19 4.33
N ASN A 106 -1.32 15.70 3.15
CA ASN A 106 -0.38 16.15 2.12
C ASN A 106 -0.16 17.68 2.13
N ALA A 107 -0.06 18.28 3.31
CA ALA A 107 0.11 19.72 3.47
C ALA A 107 1.49 20.25 3.02
N THR A 108 2.51 19.39 2.91
CA THR A 108 3.86 19.76 2.45
C THR A 108 3.97 19.57 0.94
N PRO A 109 4.40 20.57 0.16
CA PRO A 109 4.69 20.41 -1.26
C PRO A 109 5.74 19.33 -1.51
N VAL A 110 5.70 18.69 -2.68
CA VAL A 110 6.66 17.63 -3.04
C VAL A 110 7.30 17.91 -4.39
N ALA A 111 8.64 17.81 -4.43
CA ALA A 111 9.45 17.83 -5.63
C ALA A 111 9.95 16.40 -5.95
N GLY A 112 9.46 15.81 -7.04
CA GLY A 112 9.77 14.43 -7.42
C GLY A 112 11.02 14.34 -8.31
N TYR A 113 12.04 13.61 -7.88
CA TYR A 113 13.25 13.37 -8.66
C TYR A 113 13.15 12.09 -9.49
N ARG A 114 13.27 12.20 -10.82
CA ARG A 114 13.36 11.10 -11.80
C ARG A 114 12.29 10.02 -11.65
N ILE A 115 11.10 10.38 -11.17
CA ILE A 115 9.97 9.46 -11.13
C ILE A 115 9.56 9.11 -12.56
N ALA A 116 9.51 7.82 -12.87
CA ALA A 116 9.15 7.33 -14.21
C ALA A 116 7.75 7.82 -14.62
N ARG A 117 7.58 8.33 -15.84
CA ARG A 117 6.33 8.97 -16.33
C ARG A 117 5.08 8.13 -16.06
N TRP A 118 5.17 6.82 -16.28
CA TRP A 118 4.04 5.92 -16.07
C TRP A 118 3.61 5.78 -14.60
N LYS A 119 4.51 6.09 -13.64
CA LYS A 119 4.22 6.09 -12.20
C LYS A 119 3.72 7.45 -11.69
N GLN A 120 3.96 8.54 -12.41
CA GLN A 120 3.65 9.90 -11.95
C GLN A 120 2.18 10.09 -11.60
N ARG A 121 1.27 9.46 -12.38
CA ARG A 121 -0.17 9.54 -12.10
C ARG A 121 -0.53 8.97 -10.72
N ALA A 122 0.00 7.79 -10.38
CA ALA A 122 -0.22 7.16 -9.07
C ALA A 122 0.39 8.00 -7.93
N VAL A 123 1.64 8.47 -8.12
CA VAL A 123 2.32 9.31 -7.13
C VAL A 123 1.56 10.62 -6.92
N SER A 124 1.11 11.28 -8.00
CA SER A 124 0.31 12.51 -7.90
C SER A 124 -0.98 12.28 -7.13
N ALA A 125 -1.75 11.24 -7.47
CA ALA A 125 -3.02 10.96 -6.80
C ALA A 125 -2.87 10.66 -5.30
N MET A 126 -1.76 10.04 -4.89
CA MET A 126 -1.49 9.71 -3.48
C MET A 126 -0.88 10.87 -2.69
N LEU A 127 -0.27 11.86 -3.36
CA LEU A 127 0.37 13.02 -2.72
C LEU A 127 -0.37 14.34 -3.00
N ASP A 128 -1.50 14.30 -3.68
CA ASP A 128 -2.33 15.49 -3.88
C ASP A 128 -2.90 15.99 -2.55
N GLY A 129 -2.85 17.30 -2.33
CA GLY A 129 -3.24 17.90 -1.08
C GLY A 129 -3.32 19.43 -1.15
N PRO A 130 -3.45 20.12 -0.01
CA PRO A 130 -3.54 21.59 0.05
C PRO A 130 -2.38 22.31 -0.62
N ALA A 131 -1.20 21.68 -0.67
CA ALA A 131 -0.01 22.21 -1.33
C ALA A 131 0.02 21.98 -2.84
N GLY A 132 -1.02 21.38 -3.42
CA GLY A 132 -1.09 20.95 -4.80
C GLY A 132 -0.36 19.64 -5.10
N PRO A 133 -0.45 19.14 -6.34
CA PRO A 133 0.18 17.91 -6.76
C PRO A 133 1.72 18.05 -6.81
N PRO A 134 2.47 16.93 -6.72
CA PRO A 134 3.92 16.92 -6.89
C PRO A 134 4.37 17.48 -8.23
N ILE A 135 5.50 18.19 -8.25
CA ILE A 135 6.18 18.60 -9.49
C ILE A 135 7.36 17.65 -9.73
N PHE A 136 7.50 17.14 -10.97
CA PHE A 136 8.49 16.13 -11.31
C PHE A 136 9.63 16.71 -12.16
N HIS A 137 10.86 16.45 -11.74
CA HIS A 137 12.07 16.91 -12.39
C HIS A 137 12.98 15.73 -12.84
N ARG A 138 13.81 15.97 -13.85
CA ARG A 138 14.79 15.00 -14.36
C ARG A 138 16.18 15.18 -13.79
N SER A 139 16.56 16.40 -13.41
CA SER A 139 17.85 16.71 -12.80
C SER A 139 17.68 16.95 -11.29
N LEU A 140 18.71 16.61 -10.52
CA LEU A 140 18.73 16.83 -9.09
C LEU A 140 18.72 18.33 -8.75
N ASP A 141 19.49 19.13 -9.51
CA ASP A 141 19.60 20.57 -9.26
C ASP A 141 18.26 21.28 -9.45
N ALA A 142 17.49 20.93 -10.51
CA ALA A 142 16.15 21.46 -10.69
C ALA A 142 15.20 21.01 -9.56
N THR A 143 15.34 19.77 -9.08
CA THR A 143 14.54 19.26 -7.94
C THR A 143 14.85 20.04 -6.66
N LEU A 144 16.11 20.27 -6.36
CA LEU A 144 16.56 21.02 -5.18
C LEU A 144 16.15 22.49 -5.26
N THR A 145 16.27 23.11 -6.43
CA THR A 145 15.82 24.49 -6.66
C THR A 145 14.32 24.65 -6.40
N ASP A 146 13.51 23.73 -6.94
CA ASP A 146 12.07 23.72 -6.71
C ASP A 146 11.75 23.47 -5.22
N ALA A 147 12.44 22.52 -4.58
CA ALA A 147 12.26 22.19 -3.17
C ALA A 147 12.55 23.41 -2.27
N ARG A 148 13.63 24.15 -2.53
CA ARG A 148 13.95 25.38 -1.78
C ARG A 148 12.89 26.46 -1.99
N THR A 149 12.48 26.69 -3.25
CA THR A 149 11.53 27.75 -3.60
C THR A 149 10.16 27.52 -2.98
N ARG A 150 9.65 26.30 -3.01
CA ARG A 150 8.32 25.95 -2.49
C ARG A 150 8.34 25.40 -1.07
N ARG A 151 9.52 25.28 -0.42
CA ARG A 151 9.71 24.57 0.85
C ARG A 151 9.17 23.13 0.77
N ALA A 152 9.46 22.46 -0.34
CA ALA A 152 8.96 21.13 -0.63
C ALA A 152 9.88 20.04 -0.07
N ALA A 153 9.30 18.88 0.23
CA ALA A 153 10.06 17.65 0.42
C ALA A 153 10.53 17.10 -0.93
N VAL A 154 11.72 16.50 -0.98
CA VAL A 154 12.18 15.78 -2.17
C VAL A 154 11.75 14.32 -2.09
N ALA A 155 11.09 13.84 -3.12
CA ALA A 155 10.71 12.44 -3.26
C ALA A 155 11.49 11.78 -4.41
N ALA A 156 12.07 10.60 -4.15
CA ALA A 156 12.78 9.81 -5.15
C ALA A 156 12.45 8.32 -5.02
N TRP A 157 12.67 7.57 -6.09
CA TRP A 157 12.31 6.15 -6.13
C TRP A 157 13.43 5.25 -5.58
N GLY A 158 13.07 4.33 -4.68
CA GLY A 158 13.94 3.24 -4.24
C GLY A 158 15.31 3.70 -3.74
N MET A 159 16.35 3.03 -4.22
CA MET A 159 17.73 3.33 -3.82
C MET A 159 18.26 4.68 -4.29
N ASP A 160 17.64 5.33 -5.28
CA ASP A 160 18.01 6.70 -5.63
C ASP A 160 17.74 7.65 -4.44
N ALA A 161 16.61 7.47 -3.75
CA ALA A 161 16.32 8.22 -2.52
C ALA A 161 17.36 7.96 -1.42
N VAL A 162 17.70 6.69 -1.17
CA VAL A 162 18.70 6.33 -0.14
C VAL A 162 20.07 6.95 -0.43
N LYS A 163 20.55 6.88 -1.69
CA LYS A 163 21.84 7.44 -2.10
C LYS A 163 21.89 8.96 -2.06
N LEU A 164 20.78 9.62 -2.40
CA LEU A 164 20.72 11.08 -2.47
C LEU A 164 20.37 11.74 -1.15
N ARG A 165 19.81 10.99 -0.20
CA ARG A 165 19.38 11.49 1.12
C ARG A 165 20.43 12.35 1.82
N PRO A 166 21.72 11.91 1.96
CA PRO A 166 22.71 12.74 2.67
C PRO A 166 22.91 14.12 2.02
N ARG A 167 22.88 14.18 0.67
CA ARG A 167 23.02 15.44 -0.08
C ARG A 167 21.77 16.33 0.09
N ILE A 168 20.58 15.75 0.06
CA ILE A 168 19.31 16.47 0.21
C ILE A 168 19.18 17.03 1.62
N GLU A 169 19.47 16.21 2.63
CA GLU A 169 19.37 16.59 4.04
C GLU A 169 20.44 17.61 4.46
N ALA A 170 21.63 17.57 3.85
CA ALA A 170 22.66 18.60 4.06
C ALA A 170 22.19 20.01 3.64
N GLU A 171 21.17 20.12 2.80
CA GLU A 171 20.55 21.37 2.42
C GLU A 171 19.33 21.75 3.28
N GLY A 172 19.08 21.01 4.36
CA GLY A 172 17.92 21.22 5.24
C GLY A 172 16.57 20.79 4.62
N ILE A 173 16.61 19.99 3.53
CA ILE A 173 15.43 19.52 2.81
C ILE A 173 15.11 18.10 3.25
N SER A 174 13.83 17.83 3.56
CA SER A 174 13.40 16.47 3.90
C SER A 174 13.37 15.56 2.66
N CYS A 175 13.85 14.31 2.84
CA CYS A 175 13.89 13.31 1.78
C CYS A 175 12.88 12.19 2.03
N MET A 176 12.09 11.86 1.01
CA MET A 176 11.08 10.81 1.02
C MET A 176 11.45 9.74 -0.01
N ALA A 177 11.55 8.49 0.41
CA ALA A 177 11.76 7.35 -0.48
C ALA A 177 10.40 6.78 -0.91
N ILE A 178 10.23 6.54 -2.22
CA ILE A 178 9.02 5.93 -2.77
C ILE A 178 9.33 4.50 -3.21
N GLU A 179 8.46 3.55 -2.87
CA GLU A 179 8.56 2.18 -3.36
C GLU A 179 7.16 1.55 -3.53
N ASP A 180 7.08 0.43 -4.24
CA ASP A 180 5.85 -0.34 -4.40
C ASP A 180 5.35 -0.85 -3.02
N GLY A 181 4.06 -0.71 -2.75
CA GLY A 181 3.42 -1.29 -1.57
C GLY A 181 3.16 -2.80 -1.71
N PHE A 182 2.55 -3.39 -0.69
CA PHE A 182 2.42 -4.85 -0.59
C PHE A 182 1.18 -5.41 -1.33
N LEU A 183 0.10 -4.64 -1.46
CA LEU A 183 -1.02 -4.93 -2.36
C LEU A 183 -0.83 -4.11 -3.64
N ARG A 184 -0.19 -4.72 -4.66
CA ARG A 184 0.35 -3.92 -5.76
C ARG A 184 -0.53 -3.90 -7.02
N SER A 185 -0.73 -5.04 -7.66
CA SER A 185 -1.37 -5.09 -8.98
C SER A 185 -1.72 -6.51 -9.42
N VAL A 186 -2.47 -6.63 -10.50
CA VAL A 186 -2.55 -7.88 -11.28
C VAL A 186 -1.51 -7.79 -12.40
N GLY A 187 -0.43 -8.56 -12.27
CA GLY A 187 0.72 -8.55 -13.18
C GLY A 187 1.98 -7.90 -12.60
N LEU A 188 3.12 -8.12 -13.27
CA LEU A 188 4.44 -7.68 -12.82
C LEU A 188 4.65 -6.17 -13.02
N GLY A 189 5.37 -5.55 -12.09
CA GLY A 189 5.78 -4.15 -12.20
C GLY A 189 6.67 -3.86 -13.40
N ALA A 190 7.50 -4.82 -13.78
CA ALA A 190 8.33 -4.74 -14.97
C ALA A 190 7.50 -4.67 -16.29
N ALA A 191 6.21 -5.01 -16.25
CA ALA A 191 5.27 -4.88 -17.36
C ALA A 191 4.53 -3.53 -17.38
N PHE A 192 5.00 -2.52 -16.66
CA PHE A 192 4.42 -1.17 -16.56
C PHE A 192 2.98 -1.12 -16.01
N VAL A 193 2.59 -2.13 -15.23
CA VAL A 193 1.27 -2.14 -14.57
C VAL A 193 1.25 -1.14 -13.43
N GLN A 194 0.24 -0.27 -13.42
CA GLN A 194 0.07 0.76 -12.39
C GLN A 194 -0.02 0.12 -10.99
N PRO A 195 0.71 0.64 -10.00
CA PRO A 195 0.60 0.17 -8.63
C PRO A 195 -0.70 0.68 -7.99
N ALA A 196 -1.42 -0.19 -7.29
CA ALA A 196 -2.56 0.21 -6.46
C ALA A 196 -2.12 0.80 -5.11
N SER A 197 -0.90 0.49 -4.67
CA SER A 197 -0.31 1.03 -3.45
C SER A 197 1.15 1.41 -3.63
N LEU A 198 1.55 2.46 -2.93
CA LEU A 198 2.93 2.92 -2.79
C LEU A 198 3.23 3.21 -1.32
N VAL A 199 4.49 3.07 -0.94
CA VAL A 199 4.99 3.57 0.34
C VAL A 199 5.78 4.85 0.11
N PHE A 200 5.72 5.74 1.10
CA PHE A 200 6.37 7.05 1.11
C PHE A 200 7.14 7.19 2.42
N ASP A 201 8.34 6.63 2.45
CA ASP A 201 9.13 6.45 3.66
C ASP A 201 10.08 7.64 3.89
N ARG A 202 10.02 8.22 5.08
CA ARG A 202 10.82 9.39 5.45
C ARG A 202 12.16 9.02 6.10
N GLN A 203 12.31 7.80 6.56
CA GLN A 203 13.49 7.32 7.26
C GLN A 203 14.37 6.43 6.38
N GLY A 204 13.78 5.41 5.74
CA GLY A 204 14.50 4.43 4.94
C GLY A 204 13.64 3.77 3.89
N LEU A 205 13.75 2.46 3.77
CA LEU A 205 12.88 1.62 2.94
C LEU A 205 12.67 0.29 3.66
N TYR A 206 11.49 -0.26 3.61
CA TYR A 206 11.11 -1.49 4.30
C TYR A 206 12.01 -2.71 4.02
N PHE A 207 12.74 -2.69 2.91
CA PHE A 207 13.66 -3.76 2.52
C PHE A 207 15.14 -3.45 2.84
N ASP A 208 15.46 -2.24 3.34
CA ASP A 208 16.81 -1.85 3.74
C ASP A 208 17.00 -1.98 5.25
N PRO A 209 17.59 -3.08 5.75
CA PRO A 209 17.75 -3.30 7.18
C PRO A 209 18.90 -2.48 7.80
N THR A 210 19.67 -1.73 7.00
CA THR A 210 20.82 -0.96 7.51
C THR A 210 20.40 0.31 8.24
N ARG A 211 19.16 0.74 8.07
CA ARG A 211 18.54 1.89 8.73
C ARG A 211 17.08 1.64 9.08
N PRO A 212 16.50 2.41 10.01
CA PRO A 212 15.07 2.34 10.28
C PRO A 212 14.25 2.68 9.04
N SER A 213 13.02 2.16 8.98
CA SER A 213 11.99 2.57 8.04
C SER A 213 10.74 2.99 8.81
N ASP A 214 9.83 3.75 8.17
CA ASP A 214 8.59 4.17 8.84
C ASP A 214 7.77 2.97 9.31
N VAL A 215 7.73 1.85 8.57
CA VAL A 215 7.04 0.63 9.03
C VAL A 215 7.74 -0.02 10.24
N GLU A 216 9.06 0.04 10.31
CA GLU A 216 9.82 -0.45 11.48
C GLU A 216 9.51 0.41 12.71
N THR A 217 9.47 1.74 12.56
CA THR A 217 9.10 2.67 13.65
C THR A 217 7.66 2.44 14.12
N ILE A 218 6.69 2.30 13.20
CA ILE A 218 5.30 1.98 13.53
C ILE A 218 5.24 0.67 14.36
N LEU A 219 5.98 -0.35 13.95
CA LEU A 219 6.01 -1.62 14.67
C LEU A 219 6.77 -1.54 16.01
N ALA A 220 7.80 -0.72 16.12
CA ALA A 220 8.58 -0.60 17.35
C ALA A 220 7.86 0.24 18.41
N GLU A 221 7.25 1.34 18.02
CA GLU A 221 6.84 2.41 18.92
C GLU A 221 5.33 2.53 19.09
N ASP A 222 4.54 2.36 18.02
CA ASP A 222 3.11 2.64 18.06
C ASP A 222 2.31 1.62 18.88
N SER A 223 1.16 2.09 19.37
CA SER A 223 0.07 1.26 19.85
C SER A 223 -1.06 1.22 18.83
N PHE A 224 -1.83 0.14 18.83
CA PHE A 224 -2.95 -0.08 17.93
C PHE A 224 -4.25 -0.17 18.75
N THR A 225 -5.31 0.48 18.29
CA THR A 225 -6.63 0.38 18.93
C THR A 225 -7.29 -0.96 18.63
N ALA A 226 -8.25 -1.36 19.44
CA ALA A 226 -9.03 -2.59 19.21
C ALA A 226 -9.71 -2.57 17.83
N ASP A 227 -10.26 -1.43 17.41
CA ASP A 227 -10.91 -1.25 16.10
C ASP A 227 -9.93 -1.41 14.94
N GLU A 228 -8.71 -0.88 15.07
CA GLU A 228 -7.66 -1.08 14.07
C GLU A 228 -7.25 -2.54 13.94
N LEU A 229 -7.11 -3.25 15.06
CA LEU A 229 -6.77 -4.67 15.06
C LEU A 229 -7.90 -5.51 14.47
N GLN A 230 -9.15 -5.22 14.79
CA GLN A 230 -10.30 -5.89 14.21
C GLN A 230 -10.38 -5.64 12.69
N ARG A 231 -10.12 -4.40 12.26
CA ARG A 231 -10.02 -4.05 10.83
C ARG A 231 -8.88 -4.79 10.13
N ALA A 232 -7.71 -4.88 10.77
CA ALA A 232 -6.56 -5.61 10.25
C ALA A 232 -6.84 -7.10 10.10
N ALA A 233 -7.48 -7.73 11.10
CA ALA A 233 -7.91 -9.13 11.04
C ALA A 233 -8.91 -9.36 9.89
N SER A 234 -9.90 -8.47 9.74
CA SER A 234 -10.88 -8.53 8.65
C SER A 234 -10.20 -8.38 7.27
N LEU A 235 -9.30 -7.41 7.13
CA LEU A 235 -8.54 -7.20 5.88
C LEU A 235 -7.70 -8.43 5.53
N ARG A 236 -6.98 -9.00 6.52
CA ARG A 236 -6.20 -10.22 6.36
C ARG A 236 -7.07 -11.39 5.88
N HIS A 237 -8.21 -11.61 6.54
CA HIS A 237 -9.15 -12.67 6.14
C HIS A 237 -9.60 -12.52 4.68
N ARG A 238 -10.01 -11.32 4.28
CA ARG A 238 -10.42 -11.01 2.91
C ARG A 238 -9.29 -11.18 1.88
N ILE A 239 -8.03 -10.86 2.23
CA ILE A 239 -6.87 -11.08 1.36
C ILE A 239 -6.69 -12.58 1.11
N VAL A 240 -6.77 -13.39 2.16
CA VAL A 240 -6.63 -14.86 2.09
C VAL A 240 -7.77 -15.48 1.29
N GLU A 241 -9.01 -15.11 1.57
CA GLU A 241 -10.22 -15.58 0.87
C GLU A 241 -10.18 -15.23 -0.61
N ALA A 242 -9.83 -13.98 -0.96
CA ALA A 242 -9.68 -13.52 -2.33
C ALA A 242 -8.40 -14.07 -3.01
N ARG A 243 -7.56 -14.82 -2.28
CA ARG A 243 -6.30 -15.40 -2.76
C ARG A 243 -5.35 -14.35 -3.37
N VAL A 244 -5.37 -13.13 -2.83
CA VAL A 244 -4.57 -12.02 -3.33
C VAL A 244 -3.13 -12.14 -2.84
N THR A 245 -2.19 -11.81 -3.73
CA THR A 245 -0.74 -11.71 -3.50
C THR A 245 -0.22 -10.40 -4.10
N LYS A 246 1.06 -10.10 -3.95
CA LYS A 246 1.65 -8.84 -4.46
C LYS A 246 1.40 -8.64 -5.97
N TYR A 247 1.61 -9.67 -6.77
CA TYR A 247 1.55 -9.57 -8.24
C TYR A 247 0.31 -10.23 -8.86
N ASN A 248 -0.38 -11.05 -8.09
CA ASN A 248 -1.61 -11.72 -8.56
C ASN A 248 -1.47 -12.39 -9.92
N ILE A 249 -0.36 -13.07 -10.13
CA ILE A 249 -0.08 -13.80 -11.37
C ILE A 249 -1.05 -14.99 -11.43
N THR A 250 -1.90 -14.97 -12.45
CA THR A 250 -2.83 -16.07 -12.72
C THR A 250 -2.18 -17.10 -13.62
N GLY A 251 -2.39 -18.36 -13.32
CA GLY A 251 -1.95 -19.51 -14.11
C GLY A 251 -2.75 -20.74 -13.74
N ASN A 252 -2.75 -21.76 -14.58
CA ASN A 252 -3.30 -23.05 -14.19
C ASN A 252 -2.39 -23.70 -13.17
N ALA A 253 -2.94 -24.21 -12.09
CA ALA A 253 -2.21 -25.05 -11.17
C ALA A 253 -1.78 -26.33 -11.89
N VAL A 254 -0.47 -26.50 -12.09
CA VAL A 254 0.06 -27.74 -12.64
C VAL A 254 0.17 -28.71 -11.46
N PRO A 255 -0.31 -29.96 -11.61
CA PRO A 255 -0.09 -30.98 -10.59
C PRO A 255 1.41 -31.13 -10.32
N LEU A 256 1.81 -30.98 -9.06
CA LEU A 256 3.23 -31.01 -8.67
C LEU A 256 3.74 -32.41 -8.35
N GLY A 257 2.88 -33.42 -8.39
CA GLY A 257 3.26 -34.81 -8.08
C GLY A 257 3.77 -35.00 -6.65
N LEU A 258 3.23 -34.21 -5.69
CA LEU A 258 3.67 -34.28 -4.29
C LEU A 258 3.36 -35.65 -3.70
N PRO A 259 4.30 -36.26 -2.93
CA PRO A 259 4.06 -37.50 -2.23
C PRO A 259 2.92 -37.37 -1.21
N ALA A 260 1.96 -38.29 -1.24
CA ALA A 260 0.85 -38.29 -0.29
C ALA A 260 1.37 -38.46 1.16
N GLY A 261 0.79 -37.67 2.09
CA GLY A 261 1.11 -37.76 3.52
C GLY A 261 2.48 -37.19 3.93
N ARG A 262 3.24 -36.62 3.02
CA ARG A 262 4.51 -35.96 3.32
C ARG A 262 4.32 -34.45 3.41
N ALA A 263 4.76 -33.84 4.52
CA ALA A 263 4.77 -32.41 4.69
C ALA A 263 5.65 -31.74 3.63
N SER A 264 5.36 -30.50 3.27
CA SER A 264 6.12 -29.77 2.24
C SER A 264 6.55 -28.40 2.72
N VAL A 265 7.74 -27.99 2.27
CA VAL A 265 8.38 -26.71 2.56
C VAL A 265 8.58 -25.95 1.27
N LEU A 266 8.13 -24.71 1.23
CA LEU A 266 8.32 -23.82 0.09
C LEU A 266 9.57 -22.98 0.26
N VAL A 267 10.42 -22.97 -0.75
CA VAL A 267 11.58 -22.09 -0.88
C VAL A 267 11.33 -21.12 -2.06
N PRO A 268 10.85 -19.90 -1.79
CA PRO A 268 10.65 -18.92 -2.84
C PRO A 268 11.98 -18.31 -3.27
N GLY A 269 12.31 -18.48 -4.55
CA GLY A 269 13.48 -17.87 -5.17
C GLY A 269 13.38 -16.36 -5.23
N GLN A 270 14.52 -15.69 -5.24
CA GLN A 270 14.63 -14.23 -5.32
C GLN A 270 15.54 -13.81 -6.47
N VAL A 271 15.41 -12.55 -6.88
CA VAL A 271 16.31 -11.94 -7.85
C VAL A 271 17.63 -11.62 -7.14
N ALA A 272 18.72 -12.28 -7.52
CA ALA A 272 19.98 -12.23 -6.77
C ALA A 272 20.66 -10.85 -6.78
N ASP A 273 20.39 -10.00 -7.78
CA ASP A 273 20.89 -8.63 -7.90
C ASP A 273 19.88 -7.56 -7.45
N ASP A 274 18.82 -7.97 -6.76
CA ASP A 274 17.86 -7.04 -6.17
C ASP A 274 18.43 -6.37 -4.92
N TRP A 275 18.10 -5.10 -4.70
CA TRP A 275 18.56 -4.38 -3.52
C TRP A 275 18.11 -5.03 -2.20
N ALA A 276 16.91 -5.58 -2.16
CA ALA A 276 16.42 -6.33 -1.00
C ALA A 276 17.27 -7.56 -0.64
N VAL A 277 18.05 -8.08 -1.60
CA VAL A 277 19.00 -9.19 -1.38
C VAL A 277 20.41 -8.69 -1.08
N LEU A 278 20.81 -7.58 -1.70
CA LEU A 278 22.18 -7.07 -1.60
C LEU A 278 22.43 -6.27 -0.32
N VAL A 279 21.43 -5.48 0.12
CA VAL A 279 21.57 -4.61 1.30
C VAL A 279 21.34 -5.41 2.58
N GLY A 280 22.22 -5.25 3.55
CA GLY A 280 22.11 -5.95 4.83
C GLY A 280 22.31 -7.47 4.74
N ARG A 281 23.02 -7.95 3.71
CA ARG A 281 23.32 -9.37 3.52
C ARG A 281 24.10 -9.92 4.72
N PRO A 282 23.58 -10.91 5.47
CA PRO A 282 24.27 -11.45 6.61
C PRO A 282 25.53 -12.21 6.19
N ARG A 283 26.52 -12.30 7.09
CA ARG A 283 27.79 -13.04 6.85
C ARG A 283 27.58 -14.50 6.45
N SER A 284 26.49 -15.07 6.90
CA SER A 284 26.10 -16.46 6.57
C SER A 284 25.68 -16.65 5.11
N PHE A 285 25.54 -15.57 4.34
CA PHE A 285 25.30 -15.57 2.89
C PHE A 285 26.43 -14.81 2.18
N PRO A 286 27.56 -15.46 1.87
CA PRO A 286 28.76 -14.81 1.31
C PRO A 286 28.47 -14.02 0.04
N ALA A 287 29.14 -12.88 -0.13
CA ALA A 287 29.05 -12.09 -1.34
C ALA A 287 29.60 -12.89 -2.54
N GLY A 288 28.96 -12.77 -3.69
CA GLY A 288 29.33 -13.49 -4.90
C GLY A 288 28.63 -14.84 -5.09
N GLU A 289 28.12 -15.45 -4.01
CA GLU A 289 27.34 -16.68 -4.12
C GLU A 289 25.86 -16.43 -4.45
N ASN A 290 25.22 -17.38 -5.12
CA ASN A 290 23.79 -17.27 -5.45
C ASN A 290 22.94 -17.52 -4.19
N VAL A 291 22.22 -16.49 -3.73
CA VAL A 291 21.38 -16.56 -2.54
C VAL A 291 20.36 -17.71 -2.59
N ASN A 292 19.83 -18.01 -3.78
CA ASN A 292 18.85 -19.09 -3.96
C ASN A 292 19.49 -20.46 -3.77
N ALA A 293 20.75 -20.64 -4.18
CA ALA A 293 21.48 -21.88 -3.96
C ALA A 293 21.72 -22.14 -2.48
N ILE A 294 22.25 -21.13 -1.77
CA ILE A 294 22.52 -21.25 -0.33
C ILE A 294 21.22 -21.54 0.44
N LEU A 295 20.15 -20.80 0.12
CA LEU A 295 18.87 -20.96 0.79
C LEU A 295 18.29 -22.36 0.58
N LEU A 296 18.33 -22.87 -0.66
CA LEU A 296 17.79 -24.19 -0.99
C LEU A 296 18.58 -25.33 -0.33
N GLN A 297 19.93 -25.23 -0.27
CA GLN A 297 20.76 -26.17 0.46
C GLN A 297 20.42 -26.21 1.96
N ARG A 298 20.23 -25.04 2.57
CA ARG A 298 19.84 -24.94 3.99
C ARG A 298 18.47 -25.53 4.24
N ALA A 299 17.49 -25.19 3.41
CA ALA A 299 16.15 -25.73 3.51
C ALA A 299 16.19 -27.28 3.43
N LYS A 300 16.94 -27.83 2.48
CA LYS A 300 17.08 -29.27 2.35
C LYS A 300 17.73 -29.92 3.57
N ALA A 301 18.74 -29.28 4.16
CA ALA A 301 19.41 -29.76 5.38
C ALA A 301 18.51 -29.70 6.62
N ARG A 302 17.69 -28.64 6.74
CA ARG A 302 16.76 -28.43 7.87
C ARG A 302 15.51 -29.33 7.80
N HIS A 303 15.10 -29.67 6.59
CA HIS A 303 13.86 -30.40 6.30
C HIS A 303 14.11 -31.73 5.58
N PRO A 304 14.91 -32.64 6.15
CA PRO A 304 15.32 -33.89 5.46
C PRO A 304 14.16 -34.86 5.23
N ALA A 305 13.13 -34.81 6.08
CA ALA A 305 11.93 -35.64 6.00
C ALA A 305 10.80 -35.05 5.18
N GLU A 306 10.90 -33.78 4.77
CA GLU A 306 9.84 -33.03 4.09
C GLU A 306 10.12 -32.88 2.59
N THR A 307 9.10 -32.62 1.80
CA THR A 307 9.25 -32.32 0.37
C THR A 307 9.63 -30.86 0.18
N VAL A 308 10.84 -30.58 -0.27
CA VAL A 308 11.33 -29.22 -0.54
C VAL A 308 10.94 -28.80 -1.93
N ILE A 309 10.07 -27.77 -2.02
CA ILE A 309 9.55 -27.19 -3.25
C ILE A 309 10.28 -25.88 -3.52
N PHE A 310 11.06 -25.80 -4.59
CA PHE A 310 11.67 -24.57 -5.04
C PHE A 310 10.75 -23.85 -6.03
N LYS A 311 10.40 -22.58 -5.75
CA LYS A 311 9.64 -21.73 -6.66
C LYS A 311 10.54 -20.63 -7.22
N PRO A 312 11.04 -20.74 -8.47
CA PRO A 312 11.82 -19.67 -9.08
C PRO A 312 11.07 -18.33 -9.12
N HIS A 313 11.79 -17.21 -9.00
CA HIS A 313 11.17 -15.90 -9.07
C HIS A 313 10.66 -15.61 -10.50
N PRO A 314 9.47 -15.04 -10.67
CA PRO A 314 8.90 -14.77 -12.00
C PRO A 314 9.78 -13.91 -12.89
N ASP A 315 10.45 -12.89 -12.36
CA ASP A 315 11.35 -12.03 -13.13
C ASP A 315 12.63 -12.78 -13.56
N VAL A 316 13.06 -13.79 -12.80
CA VAL A 316 14.17 -14.67 -13.20
C VAL A 316 13.76 -15.58 -14.35
N GLU A 317 12.57 -16.23 -14.24
CA GLU A 317 12.05 -17.13 -15.27
C GLU A 317 11.65 -16.40 -16.56
N GLN A 318 10.88 -15.31 -16.44
CA GLN A 318 10.26 -14.65 -17.60
C GLN A 318 11.12 -13.57 -18.23
N LEU A 319 11.93 -12.86 -17.41
CA LEU A 319 12.71 -11.71 -17.82
C LEU A 319 14.23 -11.97 -17.80
N GLY A 320 14.66 -13.15 -17.36
CA GLY A 320 16.06 -13.56 -17.30
C GLY A 320 16.91 -12.69 -16.36
N ARG A 321 16.34 -12.19 -15.24
CA ARG A 321 17.12 -11.50 -14.19
C ARG A 321 18.07 -12.47 -13.49
N ALA A 322 19.03 -11.94 -12.73
CA ALA A 322 20.00 -12.73 -11.97
C ALA A 322 19.30 -13.59 -10.90
N GLY A 323 19.84 -14.80 -10.64
CA GLY A 323 19.29 -15.71 -9.61
C GLY A 323 18.85 -17.07 -10.14
N ALA A 324 18.98 -17.31 -11.46
CA ALA A 324 18.75 -18.65 -12.02
C ALA A 324 19.73 -19.65 -11.45
N LEU A 325 19.25 -20.90 -11.28
CA LEU A 325 20.05 -22.06 -10.87
C LEU A 325 20.10 -23.04 -12.04
N ASP A 326 21.22 -23.74 -12.15
CA ASP A 326 21.42 -24.81 -13.14
C ASP A 326 20.42 -25.95 -12.91
N GLU A 327 19.90 -26.53 -13.98
CA GLU A 327 18.85 -27.56 -13.90
C GLU A 327 19.35 -28.85 -13.21
N ALA A 328 20.56 -29.28 -13.56
CA ALA A 328 21.16 -30.49 -12.94
C ALA A 328 21.46 -30.23 -11.45
N TRP A 329 21.78 -29.00 -11.08
CA TRP A 329 21.94 -28.58 -9.70
C TRP A 329 20.59 -28.62 -8.95
N LEU A 330 19.52 -28.08 -9.55
CA LEU A 330 18.16 -28.07 -8.97
C LEU A 330 17.64 -29.48 -8.71
N GLN A 331 17.84 -30.40 -9.64
CA GLN A 331 17.43 -31.82 -9.49
C GLN A 331 18.09 -32.51 -8.29
N ARG A 332 19.26 -32.05 -7.84
CA ARG A 332 19.96 -32.62 -6.66
C ARG A 332 19.53 -31.96 -5.34
N HIS A 333 18.98 -30.73 -5.37
CA HIS A 333 18.76 -29.95 -4.16
C HIS A 333 17.28 -29.59 -3.90
N ALA A 334 16.38 -29.74 -4.87
CA ALA A 334 14.94 -29.59 -4.73
C ALA A 334 14.23 -30.91 -5.06
N ASP A 335 13.22 -31.27 -4.28
CA ASP A 335 12.38 -32.42 -4.62
C ASP A 335 11.41 -32.07 -5.75
N VAL A 336 10.95 -30.82 -5.77
CA VAL A 336 10.05 -30.29 -6.80
C VAL A 336 10.46 -28.87 -7.17
N VAL A 337 10.47 -28.56 -8.49
CA VAL A 337 10.65 -27.20 -9.00
C VAL A 337 9.32 -26.70 -9.56
N ALA A 338 8.67 -25.78 -8.84
CA ALA A 338 7.34 -25.28 -9.14
C ALA A 338 7.38 -24.13 -10.16
N ARG A 339 7.68 -24.43 -11.43
CA ARG A 339 7.68 -23.47 -12.54
C ARG A 339 6.26 -23.11 -12.94
N ASN A 340 6.04 -21.86 -13.36
CA ASN A 340 4.75 -21.36 -13.83
C ASN A 340 3.57 -21.57 -12.87
N THR A 341 3.82 -21.96 -11.62
CA THR A 341 2.80 -22.17 -10.58
C THR A 341 2.57 -20.87 -9.83
N PRO A 342 1.34 -20.37 -9.70
CA PRO A 342 1.06 -19.22 -8.89
C PRO A 342 1.44 -19.42 -7.44
N ILE A 343 2.03 -18.40 -6.80
CA ILE A 343 2.49 -18.48 -5.40
C ILE A 343 1.34 -18.76 -4.43
N ASP A 344 0.15 -18.20 -4.68
CA ASP A 344 -1.03 -18.42 -3.85
C ASP A 344 -1.47 -19.89 -3.83
N HIS A 345 -1.30 -20.60 -4.94
CA HIS A 345 -1.56 -22.07 -4.99
C HIS A 345 -0.60 -22.81 -4.07
N LEU A 346 0.69 -22.48 -4.11
CA LEU A 346 1.71 -23.13 -3.27
C LEU A 346 1.44 -22.85 -1.79
N LEU A 347 1.10 -21.62 -1.44
CA LEU A 347 0.76 -21.22 -0.06
C LEU A 347 -0.52 -21.88 0.50
N HIS A 348 -1.30 -22.59 -0.30
CA HIS A 348 -2.43 -23.40 0.18
C HIS A 348 -2.07 -24.86 0.47
N ILE A 349 -0.93 -25.33 0.00
CA ILE A 349 -0.56 -26.76 0.07
C ILE A 349 0.70 -27.02 0.89
N VAL A 350 1.47 -25.98 1.23
CA VAL A 350 2.70 -26.13 2.00
C VAL A 350 2.48 -25.91 3.49
N GLY A 351 3.19 -26.64 4.32
CA GLY A 351 3.15 -26.51 5.78
C GLY A 351 4.16 -25.53 6.34
N HIS A 352 5.16 -25.11 5.55
CA HIS A 352 6.23 -24.21 6.00
C HIS A 352 6.79 -23.40 4.84
N VAL A 353 7.33 -22.22 5.14
CA VAL A 353 8.08 -21.39 4.17
C VAL A 353 9.47 -21.08 4.71
N GLU A 354 10.48 -21.42 3.95
CA GLU A 354 11.88 -21.09 4.23
C GLU A 354 12.34 -20.00 3.26
N THR A 355 12.68 -18.83 3.75
CA THR A 355 12.97 -17.68 2.85
C THR A 355 14.16 -16.86 3.30
N TYR A 356 14.82 -16.18 2.35
CA TYR A 356 15.82 -15.17 2.70
C TYR A 356 15.17 -13.87 3.14
N SER A 357 14.48 -13.16 2.24
CA SER A 357 13.77 -11.90 2.53
C SER A 357 12.55 -11.68 1.62
N SER A 358 12.06 -12.75 0.99
CA SER A 358 10.94 -12.67 0.05
C SER A 358 9.65 -12.23 0.73
N LEU A 359 8.87 -11.41 0.03
CA LEU A 359 7.52 -11.06 0.47
C LEU A 359 6.59 -12.28 0.59
N ALA A 360 6.91 -13.39 -0.07
CA ALA A 360 6.20 -14.67 0.11
C ALA A 360 6.17 -15.13 1.56
N GLY A 361 7.17 -14.78 2.38
CA GLY A 361 7.15 -15.03 3.83
C GLY A 361 6.04 -14.22 4.52
N PHE A 362 5.87 -12.95 4.20
CA PHE A 362 4.73 -12.16 4.72
C PHE A 362 3.38 -12.72 4.25
N GLU A 363 3.27 -13.10 2.97
CA GLU A 363 2.07 -13.72 2.42
C GLU A 363 1.75 -15.09 3.07
N ALA A 364 2.78 -15.84 3.51
CA ALA A 364 2.64 -17.06 4.30
C ALA A 364 2.10 -16.75 5.71
N LEU A 365 2.68 -15.76 6.40
CA LEU A 365 2.20 -15.32 7.72
C LEU A 365 0.72 -14.91 7.68
N LEU A 366 0.27 -14.20 6.64
CA LEU A 366 -1.14 -13.85 6.48
C LEU A 366 -2.07 -15.07 6.48
N ARG A 367 -1.55 -16.23 6.06
CA ARG A 367 -2.27 -17.53 5.98
C ARG A 367 -2.03 -18.42 7.19
N GLY A 368 -1.30 -17.95 8.19
CA GLY A 368 -0.96 -18.73 9.38
C GLY A 368 0.08 -19.82 9.13
N ILE A 369 0.83 -19.74 8.02
CA ILE A 369 1.89 -20.70 7.71
C ILE A 369 3.17 -20.29 8.45
N PRO A 370 3.83 -21.17 9.19
CA PRO A 370 5.13 -20.93 9.82
C PRO A 370 6.20 -20.51 8.81
N VAL A 371 7.05 -19.56 9.20
CA VAL A 371 8.08 -18.99 8.33
C VAL A 371 9.42 -18.93 9.03
N SER A 372 10.45 -19.50 8.41
CA SER A 372 11.85 -19.31 8.78
C SER A 372 12.52 -18.31 7.85
N VAL A 373 13.21 -17.32 8.44
CA VAL A 373 13.78 -16.19 7.71
C VAL A 373 15.29 -16.13 7.91
N HIS A 374 16.04 -16.05 6.82
CA HIS A 374 17.51 -15.98 6.85
C HIS A 374 18.08 -14.57 6.64
N GLY A 375 17.31 -13.64 6.09
CA GLY A 375 17.64 -12.23 5.95
C GLY A 375 16.90 -11.37 6.96
N LEU A 376 16.71 -10.09 6.64
CA LEU A 376 16.10 -9.10 7.51
C LEU A 376 14.93 -8.35 6.84
N PRO A 377 13.89 -9.04 6.34
CA PRO A 377 12.72 -8.36 5.81
C PRO A 377 11.95 -7.64 6.92
N PHE A 378 11.06 -6.73 6.56
CA PHE A 378 10.32 -5.89 7.50
C PHE A 378 9.46 -6.67 8.51
N TYR A 379 9.06 -7.89 8.16
CA TYR A 379 8.21 -8.76 9.00
C TYR A 379 8.99 -9.68 9.95
N ALA A 380 10.34 -9.74 9.85
CA ALA A 380 11.21 -10.49 10.74
C ALA A 380 11.51 -9.72 12.04
N GLY A 381 11.81 -10.44 13.13
CA GLY A 381 12.23 -9.86 14.41
C GLY A 381 11.11 -9.41 15.35
N TRP A 382 9.86 -9.74 15.02
CA TRP A 382 8.69 -9.36 15.83
C TRP A 382 8.08 -10.53 16.60
N GLY A 383 8.74 -11.70 16.61
CA GLY A 383 8.27 -12.92 17.27
C GLY A 383 7.21 -13.69 16.48
N LEU A 384 7.06 -13.39 15.18
CA LEU A 384 6.12 -14.05 14.25
C LEU A 384 6.83 -15.04 13.31
N THR A 385 8.14 -14.98 13.25
CA THR A 385 9.01 -15.79 12.38
C THR A 385 10.12 -16.44 13.20
N GLU A 386 10.69 -17.50 12.66
CA GLU A 386 11.94 -18.07 13.13
C GLU A 386 13.08 -17.36 12.40
N ASP A 387 13.80 -16.49 13.11
CA ASP A 387 14.77 -15.59 12.53
C ASP A 387 16.21 -16.12 12.71
N ALA A 388 16.93 -16.31 11.60
CA ALA A 388 18.34 -16.73 11.61
C ALA A 388 19.33 -15.56 11.73
N ALA A 389 18.86 -14.31 11.60
CA ALA A 389 19.68 -13.12 11.70
C ALA A 389 19.25 -12.25 12.89
N ASP A 390 20.22 -11.58 13.52
CA ASP A 390 19.95 -10.65 14.61
C ASP A 390 19.14 -9.42 14.17
N THR A 391 18.16 -9.06 14.97
CA THR A 391 17.27 -7.91 14.72
C THR A 391 17.30 -6.91 15.89
N PRO A 392 18.45 -6.23 16.16
CA PRO A 392 18.66 -5.48 17.40
C PRO A 392 17.69 -4.32 17.60
N ARG A 393 17.09 -3.77 16.53
CA ARG A 393 16.09 -2.71 16.61
C ARG A 393 14.65 -3.21 16.75
N ARG A 394 14.39 -4.51 16.68
CA ARG A 394 13.05 -5.13 16.60
C ARG A 394 12.79 -6.04 17.80
N GLY A 395 13.04 -5.53 19.01
CA GLY A 395 12.91 -6.31 20.26
C GLY A 395 11.48 -6.49 20.77
N ARG A 396 10.50 -5.76 20.25
CA ARG A 396 9.10 -5.82 20.69
C ARG A 396 8.36 -6.95 20.01
N LYS A 397 7.75 -7.86 20.79
CA LYS A 397 6.85 -8.87 20.20
C LYS A 397 5.57 -8.23 19.71
N ARG A 398 5.12 -8.64 18.53
CA ARG A 398 3.88 -8.18 17.88
C ARG A 398 2.97 -9.35 17.54
N THR A 399 1.69 -9.09 17.50
CA THR A 399 0.71 -10.01 16.94
C THR A 399 0.68 -9.88 15.41
N LEU A 400 0.13 -10.90 14.73
CA LEU A 400 -0.04 -10.85 13.28
C LEU A 400 -0.93 -9.69 12.84
N ASP A 401 -1.99 -9.38 13.60
CA ASP A 401 -2.90 -8.31 13.24
C ASP A 401 -2.27 -6.92 13.47
N GLU A 402 -1.36 -6.76 14.43
CA GLU A 402 -0.52 -5.55 14.54
C GLU A 402 0.42 -5.40 13.35
N LEU A 403 1.06 -6.49 12.89
CA LEU A 403 1.88 -6.47 11.68
C LEU A 403 1.06 -6.10 10.44
N VAL A 404 -0.15 -6.62 10.31
CA VAL A 404 -1.08 -6.29 9.21
C VAL A 404 -1.52 -4.83 9.29
N ALA A 405 -1.88 -4.32 10.47
CA ALA A 405 -2.24 -2.93 10.67
C ALA A 405 -1.10 -1.98 10.27
N ALA A 406 0.11 -2.27 10.70
CA ALA A 406 1.29 -1.51 10.33
C ALA A 406 1.55 -1.57 8.82
N ALA A 407 1.70 -2.77 8.27
CA ALA A 407 2.18 -2.99 6.91
C ALA A 407 1.12 -2.71 5.82
N LEU A 408 -0.17 -2.91 6.10
CA LEU A 408 -1.22 -2.77 5.07
C LEU A 408 -2.18 -1.60 5.30
N ILE A 409 -2.26 -1.03 6.52
CA ILE A 409 -3.20 0.05 6.80
C ILE A 409 -2.46 1.39 7.03
N ARG A 410 -1.44 1.42 7.91
CA ARG A 410 -0.75 2.68 8.28
C ARG A 410 0.35 3.09 7.31
N TYR A 411 1.17 2.16 6.88
CA TYR A 411 2.39 2.45 6.12
C TYR A 411 2.15 2.77 4.65
N PRO A 412 1.38 1.97 3.84
CA PRO A 412 1.15 2.26 2.44
C PRO A 412 0.04 3.29 2.23
N ARG A 413 0.12 4.02 1.12
CA ARG A 413 -0.99 4.76 0.55
C ARG A 413 -1.54 4.01 -0.65
N TYR A 414 -2.85 4.12 -0.84
CA TYR A 414 -3.58 3.46 -1.90
C TYR A 414 -4.31 4.46 -2.77
N TRP A 415 -4.52 4.11 -4.02
CA TRP A 415 -5.36 4.86 -4.93
C TRP A 415 -6.13 3.92 -5.86
N ASP A 416 -7.33 4.32 -6.22
CA ASP A 416 -8.12 3.62 -7.23
C ASP A 416 -7.87 4.25 -8.60
N SER A 417 -7.26 3.52 -9.52
CA SER A 417 -6.92 4.01 -10.86
C SER A 417 -8.14 4.31 -11.73
N ILE A 418 -9.33 3.82 -11.36
CA ILE A 418 -10.59 4.01 -12.08
C ILE A 418 -11.23 5.34 -11.68
N SER A 419 -11.41 5.58 -10.38
CA SER A 419 -11.96 6.84 -9.87
C SER A 419 -10.91 7.97 -9.85
N GLY A 420 -9.63 7.64 -9.79
CA GLY A 420 -8.52 8.58 -9.64
C GLY A 420 -8.32 9.08 -8.20
N LEU A 421 -9.08 8.57 -7.25
CA LEU A 421 -9.08 9.02 -5.86
C LEU A 421 -8.13 8.18 -4.99
N ALA A 422 -7.62 8.79 -3.91
CA ALA A 422 -7.04 8.04 -2.81
C ALA A 422 -8.10 7.08 -2.24
N CYS A 423 -7.68 5.88 -1.81
CA CYS A 423 -8.62 4.90 -1.30
C CYS A 423 -8.03 4.11 -0.12
N PRO A 424 -8.85 3.47 0.71
CA PRO A 424 -8.36 2.54 1.72
C PRO A 424 -7.95 1.20 1.09
N PRO A 425 -7.18 0.35 1.81
CA PRO A 425 -6.71 -0.94 1.31
C PRO A 425 -7.83 -1.88 0.87
N GLU A 426 -8.99 -1.80 1.48
CA GLU A 426 -10.17 -2.63 1.14
C GLU A 426 -10.68 -2.38 -0.28
N VAL A 427 -10.63 -1.13 -0.74
CA VAL A 427 -10.99 -0.75 -2.13
C VAL A 427 -9.95 -1.30 -3.11
N ALA A 428 -8.67 -1.11 -2.81
CA ALA A 428 -7.60 -1.66 -3.63
C ALA A 428 -7.68 -3.19 -3.73
N LEU A 429 -7.95 -3.87 -2.60
CA LEU A 429 -8.15 -5.32 -2.56
C LEU A 429 -9.33 -5.75 -3.46
N ARG A 430 -10.50 -5.09 -3.36
CA ARG A 430 -11.67 -5.40 -4.20
C ARG A 430 -11.34 -5.21 -5.69
N ARG A 431 -10.66 -4.10 -6.06
CA ARG A 431 -10.23 -3.87 -7.46
C ARG A 431 -9.28 -4.96 -7.98
N ILE A 432 -8.33 -5.38 -7.15
CA ILE A 432 -7.40 -6.46 -7.50
C ILE A 432 -8.16 -7.78 -7.68
N ALA A 433 -9.09 -8.11 -6.77
CA ALA A 433 -9.88 -9.33 -6.84
C ALA A 433 -10.78 -9.36 -8.09
N GLU A 434 -11.48 -8.25 -8.40
CA GLU A 434 -12.29 -8.09 -9.62
C GLU A 434 -11.45 -8.24 -10.89
N ALA A 435 -10.25 -7.64 -10.91
CA ALA A 435 -9.35 -7.72 -12.07
C ALA A 435 -8.75 -9.11 -12.29
N ARG A 436 -8.63 -9.94 -11.24
CA ARG A 436 -8.22 -11.36 -11.37
C ARG A 436 -9.30 -12.23 -12.00
N GLY A 437 -10.58 -11.99 -11.69
CA GLY A 437 -11.73 -12.73 -12.22
C GLY A 437 -12.18 -12.29 -13.62
N GLY A 438 -11.73 -11.14 -14.09
CA GLY A 438 -12.14 -10.56 -15.36
C GLY A 438 -11.41 -11.10 -16.60
N PRO A 439 -11.92 -10.86 -17.80
CA PRO A 439 -11.25 -11.27 -19.03
C PRO A 439 -9.87 -10.60 -19.16
N ARG A 440 -8.85 -11.37 -19.52
CA ARG A 440 -7.47 -10.91 -19.67
C ARG A 440 -7.40 -9.72 -20.62
N ARG A 441 -7.13 -8.52 -20.14
CA ARG A 441 -6.77 -7.40 -21.00
C ARG A 441 -5.43 -7.70 -21.69
N LYS A 442 -5.40 -7.64 -23.04
CA LYS A 442 -4.21 -7.92 -23.88
C LYS A 442 -2.98 -7.01 -23.60
N SER A 443 -3.11 -6.02 -22.69
CA SER A 443 -2.00 -5.11 -22.32
C SER A 443 -0.79 -5.80 -21.67
N GLY A 444 -0.97 -7.01 -21.09
CA GLY A 444 0.11 -7.73 -20.42
C GLY A 444 1.22 -8.24 -21.37
N ILE A 445 0.89 -8.65 -22.58
CA ILE A 445 1.89 -9.20 -23.55
C ILE A 445 2.81 -8.09 -24.06
N VAL A 446 2.25 -6.95 -24.44
CA VAL A 446 3.03 -5.78 -24.90
C VAL A 446 3.93 -5.26 -23.77
N GLY A 447 3.43 -5.20 -22.53
CA GLY A 447 4.20 -4.81 -21.35
C GLY A 447 5.38 -5.75 -21.05
N VAL A 448 5.19 -7.06 -21.19
CA VAL A 448 6.27 -8.07 -21.03
C VAL A 448 7.35 -7.91 -22.11
N ILE A 449 6.95 -7.70 -23.37
CA ILE A 449 7.90 -7.49 -24.48
C ILE A 449 8.68 -6.20 -24.27
N MET A 450 8.03 -5.08 -23.89
CA MET A 450 8.70 -3.83 -23.59
C MET A 450 9.61 -3.94 -22.34
N GLY A 451 9.17 -4.67 -21.31
CA GLY A 451 9.97 -4.94 -20.11
C GLY A 451 11.26 -5.71 -20.43
N ARG A 452 11.19 -6.74 -21.28
CA ARG A 452 12.38 -7.47 -21.79
C ARG A 452 13.34 -6.56 -22.52
N GLY A 453 12.84 -5.69 -23.40
CA GLY A 453 13.65 -4.72 -24.13
C GLY A 453 14.39 -3.74 -23.22
N VAL A 454 13.72 -3.21 -22.19
CA VAL A 454 14.32 -2.30 -21.21
C VAL A 454 15.38 -2.99 -20.35
N ILE A 455 15.15 -4.23 -19.93
CA ILE A 455 16.11 -5.01 -19.14
C ILE A 455 17.35 -5.34 -19.97
N MET A 456 17.15 -5.75 -21.23
CA MET A 456 18.23 -6.05 -22.17
C MET A 456 19.09 -4.80 -22.47
N ALA A 457 18.45 -3.66 -22.70
CA ALA A 457 19.13 -2.38 -22.88
C ALA A 457 19.95 -1.97 -21.64
N ARG A 458 19.41 -2.16 -20.42
CA ARG A 458 20.13 -1.91 -19.17
C ARG A 458 21.32 -2.86 -18.98
N ARG A 459 21.21 -4.13 -19.36
CA ARG A 459 22.35 -5.08 -19.35
C ARG A 459 23.47 -4.64 -20.29
N LEU A 460 23.14 -4.29 -21.54
CA LEU A 460 24.10 -3.81 -22.52
C LEU A 460 24.81 -2.53 -22.05
N LEU A 461 24.10 -1.59 -21.45
CA LEU A 461 24.68 -0.38 -20.89
C LEU A 461 25.58 -0.63 -19.67
N ARG A 462 25.30 -1.66 -18.85
CA ARG A 462 26.16 -2.06 -17.73
C ARG A 462 27.42 -2.76 -18.23
N SER A 463 27.31 -3.65 -19.21
CA SER A 463 28.49 -4.30 -19.87
C SER A 463 29.38 -3.28 -20.53
N ALA A 464 28.84 -2.29 -21.24
CA ALA A 464 29.61 -1.21 -21.87
C ALA A 464 30.34 -0.29 -20.87
N LYS A 465 29.81 -0.15 -19.62
CA LYS A 465 30.48 0.60 -18.55
C LYS A 465 31.52 -0.23 -17.79
N GLY A 466 31.42 -1.57 -17.81
CA GLY A 466 32.40 -2.48 -17.21
C GLY A 466 33.70 -2.65 -18.06
N ILE A 467 33.68 -2.27 -19.35
CA ILE A 467 34.85 -2.32 -20.25
C ILE A 467 35.71 -1.05 -20.13
N ARG A 468 35.31 -0.05 -19.35
CA ARG A 468 36.06 1.19 -19.10
C ARG A 468 36.50 1.33 -17.63
N ARG A 469 37.02 0.23 -17.06
CA ARG A 469 37.80 0.27 -15.81
C ARG A 469 39.03 -0.58 -15.95
#